data_f61f404e5d2c6a144e4a4a5ee52dd3cb
#
_entry.id   f61f404e5d2c6a144e4a4a5ee52dd3cb
#
_cell.length_a   1.000
_cell.length_b   1.000
_cell.length_c   1.000
_cell.angle_alpha   90.00
_cell.angle_beta   90.00
_cell.angle_gamma   90.00
#
_symmetry.space_group_name_H-M   'P 1'
#
loop_
_entity.id
_entity.type
_entity.pdbx_description
1 polymer ?
#
loop_
_entity_poly.entity_id
_entity_poly.type
_entity_poly.pdbx_seq_one_letter_code
_entity_poly.pdbx_strand_id
1 'polypeptide(L)'
;MTTVRNGRVPQRRIAETVAAEIRDAILDVEDYRLPTQEQLVKDFGVSYPSIREALRILETEGLVTVRRGNIGGADVHRPDETSAAYHLGLSLQAARVTLRDLAAGLQMLEPTCAAECARREDRADVVVPALTAAIDTSVGFVGNGVEFTHSARDFHDLVVSFTPNVTIRYAVGSYVALWSAQEEAWAEARTRHGEYPSEIEAEEAVRAHRRLVEEIAAGRADEAERLARAHLAATQALVLDRYGDRVVNASAAMSRQAIQSIRRSRI
;
A
#
# COMPACT_ATOMS: atom_id res chain seq x y z
N MET A 1 51.40 -4.60 34.16
CA MET A 1 50.85 -5.58 33.19
C MET A 1 49.35 -5.29 33.06
N THR A 2 48.99 -4.55 32.03
CA THR A 2 47.62 -4.13 31.76
C THR A 2 47.00 -5.17 30.84
N THR A 3 46.06 -5.94 31.35
CA THR A 3 45.33 -6.98 30.60
C THR A 3 44.39 -6.29 29.65
N VAL A 4 44.68 -6.35 28.34
CA VAL A 4 43.76 -5.93 27.28
C VAL A 4 42.58 -6.91 27.29
N ARG A 5 41.43 -6.46 27.76
CA ARG A 5 40.17 -7.17 27.59
C ARG A 5 39.83 -7.19 26.09
N ASN A 6 40.06 -8.32 25.44
CA ASN A 6 39.52 -8.59 24.10
C ASN A 6 37.99 -8.59 24.21
N GLY A 7 37.38 -7.45 24.00
CA GLY A 7 35.95 -7.29 23.96
C GLY A 7 35.43 -7.96 22.70
N ARG A 8 34.98 -9.23 22.77
CA ARG A 8 34.14 -9.81 21.70
C ARG A 8 32.95 -8.89 21.48
N VAL A 9 32.83 -8.33 20.31
CA VAL A 9 31.63 -7.58 19.89
C VAL A 9 30.45 -8.53 20.07
N PRO A 10 29.36 -8.13 20.79
CA PRO A 10 28.20 -9.00 20.96
C PRO A 10 27.67 -9.45 19.62
N GLN A 11 27.36 -10.73 19.45
CA GLN A 11 26.86 -11.33 18.21
C GLN A 11 25.68 -10.57 17.62
N ARG A 12 24.82 -10.00 18.48
CA ARG A 12 23.68 -9.16 18.08
C ARG A 12 24.13 -7.88 17.34
N ARG A 13 25.19 -7.19 17.80
CA ARG A 13 25.73 -6.01 17.11
C ARG A 13 26.30 -6.35 15.73
N ILE A 14 26.92 -7.52 15.60
CA ILE A 14 27.42 -8.01 14.30
C ILE A 14 26.25 -8.22 13.33
N ALA A 15 25.18 -8.88 13.79
CA ALA A 15 23.99 -9.12 12.96
C ALA A 15 23.29 -7.81 12.55
N GLU A 16 23.18 -6.85 13.46
CA GLU A 16 22.62 -5.51 13.20
C GLU A 16 23.48 -4.75 12.16
N THR A 17 24.80 -4.83 12.23
CA THR A 17 25.71 -4.20 11.25
C THR A 17 25.56 -4.85 9.87
N VAL A 18 25.58 -6.18 9.80
CA VAL A 18 25.37 -6.91 8.53
C VAL A 18 23.98 -6.61 7.95
N ALA A 19 22.95 -6.56 8.78
CA ALA A 19 21.60 -6.21 8.32
C ALA A 19 21.56 -4.77 7.76
N ALA A 20 22.26 -3.83 8.38
CA ALA A 20 22.34 -2.45 7.89
C ALA A 20 22.99 -2.38 6.50
N GLU A 21 24.13 -3.03 6.29
CA GLU A 21 24.81 -3.02 4.99
C GLU A 21 23.99 -3.70 3.88
N ILE A 22 23.32 -4.81 4.20
CA ILE A 22 22.41 -5.50 3.24
C ILE A 22 21.19 -4.61 2.94
N ARG A 23 20.63 -3.93 3.94
CA ARG A 23 19.51 -3.00 3.77
C ARG A 23 19.87 -1.88 2.82
N ASP A 24 21.02 -1.25 3.03
CA ASP A 24 21.49 -0.17 2.17
C ASP A 24 21.67 -0.68 0.74
N ALA A 25 22.24 -1.86 0.53
CA ALA A 25 22.35 -2.47 -0.78
C ALA A 25 21.01 -2.75 -1.44
N ILE A 26 20.01 -3.24 -0.69
CA ILE A 26 18.65 -3.47 -1.20
C ILE A 26 17.98 -2.14 -1.62
N LEU A 27 18.17 -1.08 -0.86
CA LEU A 27 17.51 0.21 -1.11
C LEU A 27 18.18 1.00 -2.22
N ASP A 28 19.52 0.93 -2.32
CA ASP A 28 20.31 1.74 -3.26
C ASP A 28 20.44 1.09 -4.64
N VAL A 29 20.44 -0.26 -4.72
CA VAL A 29 20.68 -0.99 -5.98
C VAL A 29 19.37 -1.52 -6.54
N GLU A 30 18.97 -1.02 -7.71
CA GLU A 30 17.83 -1.56 -8.46
C GLU A 30 18.12 -3.03 -8.85
N ASP A 31 17.14 -3.92 -8.74
CA ASP A 31 17.27 -5.35 -8.99
C ASP A 31 18.33 -6.08 -8.13
N TYR A 32 18.62 -5.57 -6.92
CA TYR A 32 19.52 -6.24 -5.99
C TYR A 32 19.09 -7.68 -5.73
N ARG A 33 20.04 -8.61 -5.92
CA ARG A 33 19.84 -10.03 -5.59
C ARG A 33 20.66 -10.41 -4.39
N LEU A 34 20.00 -10.91 -3.36
CA LEU A 34 20.69 -11.32 -2.16
C LEU A 34 21.57 -12.55 -2.44
N PRO A 35 22.89 -12.50 -2.10
CA PRO A 35 23.77 -13.65 -2.19
C PRO A 35 23.32 -14.80 -1.29
N THR A 36 23.83 -16.00 -1.54
CA THR A 36 23.57 -17.15 -0.66
C THR A 36 24.13 -16.91 0.75
N GLN A 37 23.56 -17.59 1.76
CA GLN A 37 24.08 -17.46 3.13
C GLN A 37 25.57 -17.83 3.25
N GLU A 38 26.03 -18.80 2.45
CA GLU A 38 27.44 -19.19 2.39
C GLU A 38 28.30 -18.04 1.85
N GLN A 39 27.85 -17.40 0.78
CA GLN A 39 28.56 -16.25 0.22
C GLN A 39 28.58 -15.08 1.20
N LEU A 40 27.45 -14.77 1.85
CA LEU A 40 27.38 -13.72 2.87
C LEU A 40 28.33 -13.98 4.06
N VAL A 41 28.41 -15.23 4.53
CA VAL A 41 29.38 -15.62 5.57
C VAL A 41 30.81 -15.31 5.13
N LYS A 42 31.15 -15.61 3.88
CA LYS A 42 32.48 -15.37 3.32
C LYS A 42 32.75 -13.88 3.12
N ASP A 43 31.78 -13.15 2.56
CA ASP A 43 31.95 -11.73 2.21
C ASP A 43 32.06 -10.86 3.47
N PHE A 44 31.23 -11.11 4.47
CA PHE A 44 31.23 -10.39 5.74
C PHE A 44 32.25 -10.93 6.77
N GLY A 45 32.82 -12.10 6.54
CA GLY A 45 33.75 -12.70 7.49
C GLY A 45 33.13 -13.04 8.85
N VAL A 46 31.83 -13.33 8.89
CA VAL A 46 31.04 -13.58 10.11
C VAL A 46 30.50 -15.00 10.17
N SER A 47 29.97 -15.41 11.32
CA SER A 47 29.40 -16.76 11.49
C SER A 47 28.00 -16.91 10.82
N TYR A 48 27.64 -18.14 10.45
CA TYR A 48 26.28 -18.48 9.98
C TYR A 48 25.16 -18.02 10.92
N PRO A 49 25.26 -18.18 12.24
CA PRO A 49 24.26 -17.63 13.16
C PRO A 49 24.09 -16.12 13.05
N SER A 50 25.18 -15.35 12.81
CA SER A 50 25.11 -13.90 12.63
C SER A 50 24.38 -13.52 11.34
N ILE A 51 24.66 -14.24 10.24
CA ILE A 51 23.93 -14.03 8.97
C ILE A 51 22.44 -14.37 9.12
N ARG A 52 22.11 -15.49 9.75
CA ARG A 52 20.70 -15.86 9.96
C ARG A 52 19.95 -14.84 10.82
N GLU A 53 20.59 -14.28 11.82
CA GLU A 53 19.99 -13.22 12.62
C GLU A 53 19.86 -11.92 11.85
N ALA A 54 20.84 -11.55 11.01
CA ALA A 54 20.74 -10.40 10.11
C ALA A 54 19.58 -10.55 9.11
N LEU A 55 19.44 -11.72 8.50
CA LEU A 55 18.31 -12.01 7.59
C LEU A 55 16.97 -11.97 8.32
N ARG A 56 16.91 -12.39 9.60
CA ARG A 56 15.70 -12.30 10.40
C ARG A 56 15.31 -10.85 10.73
N ILE A 57 16.30 -9.99 10.96
CA ILE A 57 16.06 -8.53 11.09
C ILE A 57 15.45 -7.99 9.81
N LEU A 58 16.06 -8.27 8.66
CA LEU A 58 15.57 -7.81 7.35
C LEU A 58 14.19 -8.40 7.00
N GLU A 59 13.91 -9.63 7.40
CA GLU A 59 12.58 -10.25 7.24
C GLU A 59 11.53 -9.55 8.11
N THR A 60 11.88 -9.18 9.33
CA THR A 60 11.00 -8.39 10.21
C THR A 60 10.73 -6.98 9.65
N GLU A 61 11.69 -6.40 8.94
CA GLU A 61 11.57 -5.12 8.24
C GLU A 61 10.81 -5.23 6.91
N GLY A 62 10.47 -6.45 6.46
CA GLY A 62 9.77 -6.69 5.21
C GLY A 62 10.63 -6.56 3.96
N LEU A 63 11.97 -6.51 4.12
CA LEU A 63 12.91 -6.36 3.00
C LEU A 63 13.28 -7.68 2.34
N VAL A 64 13.12 -8.80 3.05
CA VAL A 64 13.37 -10.13 2.51
C VAL A 64 12.34 -11.14 2.99
N THR A 65 12.15 -12.21 2.22
CA THR A 65 11.45 -13.42 2.65
C THR A 65 12.39 -14.60 2.55
N VAL A 66 12.73 -15.22 3.67
CA VAL A 66 13.66 -16.35 3.70
C VAL A 66 12.95 -17.63 3.23
N ARG A 67 13.44 -18.23 2.15
CA ARG A 67 12.93 -19.51 1.65
C ARG A 67 13.43 -20.65 2.52
N ARG A 68 12.51 -21.48 3.01
CA ARG A 68 12.83 -22.72 3.73
C ARG A 68 13.13 -23.83 2.73
N GLY A 69 14.23 -24.57 2.91
CA GLY A 69 14.58 -25.74 2.10
C GLY A 69 16.04 -25.78 1.67
N ASN A 70 16.45 -26.90 1.01
CA ASN A 70 17.84 -27.19 0.60
C ASN A 70 18.42 -26.22 -0.46
N ILE A 71 17.58 -25.43 -1.13
CA ILE A 71 18.01 -24.46 -2.15
C ILE A 71 18.18 -23.04 -1.53
N GLY A 72 18.16 -22.96 -0.23
CA GLY A 72 18.30 -21.78 0.62
C GLY A 72 18.57 -20.47 -0.10
N GLY A 73 17.75 -19.47 0.11
CA GLY A 73 17.87 -18.13 -0.45
C GLY A 73 16.83 -17.23 0.21
N ALA A 74 16.85 -15.95 -0.13
CA ALA A 74 15.79 -15.05 0.27
C ALA A 74 15.37 -14.22 -0.95
N ASP A 75 14.07 -14.01 -1.07
CA ASP A 75 13.51 -13.07 -2.03
C ASP A 75 13.63 -11.67 -1.45
N VAL A 76 14.09 -10.73 -2.26
CA VAL A 76 14.23 -9.32 -1.89
C VAL A 76 12.95 -8.58 -2.22
N HIS A 77 12.50 -7.74 -1.31
CA HIS A 77 11.34 -6.86 -1.48
C HIS A 77 11.75 -5.41 -1.26
N ARG A 78 11.17 -4.50 -2.01
CA ARG A 78 11.26 -3.07 -1.73
C ARG A 78 9.99 -2.62 -1.05
N PRO A 79 10.10 -1.86 0.06
CA PRO A 79 8.91 -1.30 0.71
C PRO A 79 8.13 -0.41 -0.25
N ASP A 80 6.84 -0.59 -0.27
CA ASP A 80 5.87 0.23 -1.00
C ASP A 80 4.86 0.88 -0.04
N GLU A 81 3.89 1.56 -0.58
CA GLU A 81 2.82 2.22 0.19
C GLU A 81 2.04 1.22 1.07
N THR A 82 1.92 -0.03 0.62
CA THR A 82 1.20 -1.09 1.36
C THR A 82 1.97 -1.55 2.59
N SER A 83 3.31 -1.66 2.46
CA SER A 83 4.19 -1.97 3.60
C SER A 83 4.12 -0.87 4.66
N ALA A 84 4.14 0.40 4.23
CA ALA A 84 3.99 1.55 5.10
C ALA A 84 2.60 1.59 5.77
N ALA A 85 1.54 1.20 5.05
CA ALA A 85 0.17 1.13 5.55
C ALA A 85 0.02 0.19 6.74
N TYR A 86 0.70 -0.95 6.74
CA TYR A 86 0.65 -1.89 7.86
C TYR A 86 1.23 -1.30 9.14
N HIS A 87 2.43 -0.72 9.08
CA HIS A 87 3.07 -0.12 10.27
C HIS A 87 2.31 1.12 10.77
N LEU A 88 1.80 1.96 9.86
CA LEU A 88 0.91 3.05 10.19
C LEU A 88 -0.37 2.52 10.85
N GLY A 89 -0.97 1.48 10.29
CA GLY A 89 -2.16 0.82 10.82
C GLY A 89 -1.98 0.30 12.24
N LEU A 90 -0.82 -0.30 12.57
CA LEU A 90 -0.49 -0.72 13.94
C LEU A 90 -0.48 0.47 14.91
N SER A 91 0.10 1.61 14.49
CA SER A 91 0.15 2.82 15.31
C SER A 91 -1.24 3.41 15.53
N LEU A 92 -2.04 3.51 14.46
CA LEU A 92 -3.42 4.01 14.53
C LEU A 92 -4.31 3.10 15.37
N GLN A 93 -4.17 1.77 15.23
CA GLN A 93 -4.91 0.80 16.04
C GLN A 93 -4.53 0.90 17.52
N ALA A 94 -3.25 1.04 17.84
CA ALA A 94 -2.78 1.24 19.21
C ALA A 94 -3.32 2.55 19.82
N ALA A 95 -3.40 3.61 19.02
CA ALA A 95 -4.02 4.89 19.39
C ALA A 95 -5.55 4.86 19.39
N ARG A 96 -6.18 3.70 19.07
CA ARG A 96 -7.62 3.49 18.96
C ARG A 96 -8.32 4.45 17.99
N VAL A 97 -7.64 4.81 16.92
CA VAL A 97 -8.19 5.64 15.84
C VAL A 97 -9.37 4.90 15.20
N THR A 98 -10.47 5.61 15.00
CA THR A 98 -11.69 5.06 14.39
C THR A 98 -11.65 5.15 12.87
N LEU A 99 -12.51 4.38 12.19
CA LEU A 99 -12.67 4.50 10.74
C LEU A 99 -13.17 5.89 10.33
N ARG A 100 -13.97 6.54 11.16
CA ARG A 100 -14.43 7.91 10.95
C ARG A 100 -13.28 8.90 10.91
N ASP A 101 -12.31 8.79 11.81
CA ASP A 101 -11.14 9.64 11.85
C ASP A 101 -10.20 9.37 10.67
N LEU A 102 -9.97 8.10 10.33
CA LEU A 102 -9.21 7.72 9.13
C LEU A 102 -9.84 8.29 7.85
N ALA A 103 -11.16 8.17 7.71
CA ALA A 103 -11.90 8.71 6.57
C ALA A 103 -11.77 10.24 6.48
N ALA A 104 -11.89 10.94 7.61
CA ALA A 104 -11.69 12.39 7.66
C ALA A 104 -10.29 12.79 7.19
N GLY A 105 -9.25 12.05 7.62
CA GLY A 105 -7.88 12.25 7.13
C GLY A 105 -7.75 12.08 5.62
N LEU A 106 -8.37 11.04 5.06
CA LEU A 106 -8.38 10.81 3.61
C LEU A 106 -9.11 11.91 2.86
N GLN A 107 -10.28 12.37 3.33
CA GLN A 107 -11.02 13.49 2.73
C GLN A 107 -10.24 14.80 2.72
N MET A 108 -9.27 14.96 3.60
CA MET A 108 -8.37 16.12 3.60
C MET A 108 -7.24 15.98 2.59
N LEU A 109 -6.70 14.77 2.39
CA LEU A 109 -5.44 14.57 1.68
C LEU A 109 -5.61 14.01 0.25
N GLU A 110 -6.42 12.97 0.05
CA GLU A 110 -6.55 12.31 -1.25
C GLU A 110 -7.06 13.23 -2.36
N PRO A 111 -8.02 14.17 -2.13
CA PRO A 111 -8.47 15.08 -3.18
C PRO A 111 -7.36 15.96 -3.76
N THR A 112 -6.31 16.27 -2.98
CA THR A 112 -5.17 17.04 -3.50
C THR A 112 -4.41 16.26 -4.57
N CYS A 113 -4.41 14.93 -4.50
CA CYS A 113 -3.80 14.08 -5.54
C CYS A 113 -4.52 14.21 -6.87
N ALA A 114 -5.85 14.33 -6.88
CA ALA A 114 -6.63 14.57 -8.09
C ALA A 114 -6.32 15.95 -8.71
N ALA A 115 -6.15 16.98 -7.86
CA ALA A 115 -5.71 18.29 -8.33
C ALA A 115 -4.30 18.24 -8.95
N GLU A 116 -3.38 17.51 -8.36
CA GLU A 116 -2.03 17.32 -8.89
C GLU A 116 -2.06 16.56 -10.23
N CYS A 117 -2.92 15.54 -10.39
CA CYS A 117 -3.15 14.88 -11.67
C CYS A 117 -3.59 15.88 -12.75
N ALA A 118 -4.50 16.79 -12.42
CA ALA A 118 -4.99 17.81 -13.36
C ALA A 118 -3.91 18.86 -13.73
N ARG A 119 -2.94 19.13 -12.86
CA ARG A 119 -1.82 20.05 -13.10
C ARG A 119 -0.72 19.46 -13.98
N ARG A 120 -0.67 18.14 -14.18
CA ARG A 120 0.36 17.51 -15.01
C ARG A 120 0.26 17.95 -16.46
N GLU A 121 1.40 18.21 -17.08
CA GLU A 121 1.48 18.54 -18.51
C GLU A 121 1.13 17.33 -19.39
N ASP A 122 1.56 16.12 -18.96
CA ASP A 122 1.33 14.86 -19.67
C ASP A 122 0.01 14.15 -19.29
N ARG A 123 -0.91 14.86 -18.60
CA ARG A 123 -2.17 14.26 -18.12
C ARG A 123 -3.02 13.62 -19.21
N ALA A 124 -3.03 14.22 -20.39
CA ALA A 124 -3.83 13.72 -21.52
C ALA A 124 -3.31 12.40 -22.09
N ASP A 125 -1.98 12.21 -22.04
CA ASP A 125 -1.33 11.05 -22.65
C ASP A 125 -1.07 9.93 -21.64
N VAL A 126 -0.97 10.24 -20.34
CA VAL A 126 -0.58 9.29 -19.31
C VAL A 126 -1.71 9.06 -18.31
N VAL A 127 -2.23 10.12 -17.69
CA VAL A 127 -3.17 9.99 -16.55
C VAL A 127 -4.57 9.61 -17.05
N VAL A 128 -5.11 10.37 -18.00
CA VAL A 128 -6.49 10.19 -18.49
C VAL A 128 -6.72 8.81 -19.09
N PRO A 129 -5.84 8.26 -19.96
CA PRO A 129 -6.03 6.91 -20.49
C PRO A 129 -6.04 5.84 -19.41
N ALA A 130 -5.14 5.92 -18.43
CA ALA A 130 -5.04 4.95 -17.35
C ALA A 130 -6.28 4.98 -16.44
N LEU A 131 -6.74 6.17 -16.04
CA LEU A 131 -7.94 6.31 -15.23
C LEU A 131 -9.21 5.87 -15.99
N THR A 132 -9.29 6.15 -17.30
CA THR A 132 -10.40 5.70 -18.15
C THR A 132 -10.44 4.17 -18.22
N ALA A 133 -9.30 3.52 -18.43
CA ALA A 133 -9.21 2.06 -18.46
C ALA A 133 -9.63 1.41 -17.12
N ALA A 134 -9.28 2.03 -15.98
CA ALA A 134 -9.73 1.58 -14.68
C ALA A 134 -11.25 1.70 -14.52
N ILE A 135 -11.86 2.79 -15.00
CA ILE A 135 -13.31 2.96 -14.99
C ILE A 135 -13.99 1.90 -15.87
N ASP A 136 -13.49 1.66 -17.08
CA ASP A 136 -14.07 0.66 -17.99
C ASP A 136 -13.99 -0.74 -17.40
N THR A 137 -12.92 -1.05 -16.66
CA THR A 137 -12.80 -2.30 -15.90
C THR A 137 -13.89 -2.38 -14.83
N SER A 138 -14.12 -1.30 -14.07
CA SER A 138 -15.14 -1.25 -13.01
C SER A 138 -16.55 -1.45 -13.55
N VAL A 139 -16.86 -0.88 -14.72
CA VAL A 139 -18.16 -1.05 -15.39
C VAL A 139 -18.47 -2.52 -15.65
N GLY A 140 -17.47 -3.32 -16.00
CA GLY A 140 -17.63 -4.76 -16.22
C GLY A 140 -18.03 -5.55 -14.96
N PHE A 141 -17.90 -4.96 -13.79
CA PHE A 141 -18.23 -5.58 -12.48
C PHE A 141 -19.48 -4.99 -11.81
N VAL A 142 -20.20 -4.07 -12.46
CA VAL A 142 -21.50 -3.59 -11.95
C VAL A 142 -22.44 -4.79 -11.75
N GLY A 143 -23.04 -4.89 -10.56
CA GLY A 143 -23.82 -6.06 -10.15
C GLY A 143 -23.03 -7.16 -9.41
N ASN A 144 -21.69 -7.07 -9.38
CA ASN A 144 -20.83 -7.93 -8.55
C ASN A 144 -20.11 -7.10 -7.50
N GLY A 145 -20.71 -7.00 -6.31
CA GLY A 145 -20.29 -6.06 -5.27
C GLY A 145 -18.83 -6.16 -4.83
N VAL A 146 -18.28 -7.36 -4.66
CA VAL A 146 -16.88 -7.54 -4.23
C VAL A 146 -15.93 -7.11 -5.33
N GLU A 147 -16.10 -7.61 -6.54
CA GLU A 147 -15.22 -7.29 -7.67
C GLU A 147 -15.33 -5.81 -8.08
N PHE A 148 -16.54 -5.23 -8.01
CA PHE A 148 -16.74 -3.81 -8.23
C PHE A 148 -15.96 -2.98 -7.21
N THR A 149 -16.06 -3.29 -5.90
CA THR A 149 -15.35 -2.57 -4.86
C THR A 149 -13.83 -2.62 -5.05
N HIS A 150 -13.29 -3.79 -5.40
CA HIS A 150 -11.86 -3.92 -5.70
C HIS A 150 -11.45 -3.04 -6.89
N SER A 151 -12.19 -3.14 -8.00
CA SER A 151 -11.89 -2.40 -9.23
C SER A 151 -12.08 -0.88 -9.05
N ALA A 152 -13.09 -0.45 -8.30
CA ALA A 152 -13.30 0.96 -7.99
C ALA A 152 -12.15 1.54 -7.13
N ARG A 153 -11.56 0.74 -6.24
CA ARG A 153 -10.40 1.16 -5.44
C ARG A 153 -9.13 1.31 -6.28
N ASP A 154 -8.95 0.51 -7.31
CA ASP A 154 -7.82 0.64 -8.22
C ASP A 154 -7.79 2.03 -8.90
N PHE A 155 -8.96 2.65 -9.14
CA PHE A 155 -9.05 4.03 -9.63
C PHE A 155 -8.41 5.03 -8.65
N HIS A 156 -8.70 4.92 -7.35
CA HIS A 156 -8.13 5.79 -6.32
C HIS A 156 -6.62 5.56 -6.14
N ASP A 157 -6.18 4.29 -6.16
CA ASP A 157 -4.77 3.93 -6.12
C ASP A 157 -4.01 4.58 -7.29
N LEU A 158 -4.60 4.59 -8.50
CA LEU A 158 -4.03 5.25 -9.68
C LEU A 158 -3.96 6.77 -9.52
N VAL A 159 -5.03 7.43 -9.05
CA VAL A 159 -5.01 8.89 -8.79
C VAL A 159 -3.85 9.26 -7.87
N VAL A 160 -3.65 8.50 -6.79
CA VAL A 160 -2.53 8.74 -5.87
C VAL A 160 -1.19 8.46 -6.54
N SER A 161 -1.07 7.38 -7.31
CA SER A 161 0.18 6.97 -7.96
C SER A 161 0.69 7.99 -8.98
N PHE A 162 -0.21 8.74 -9.62
CA PHE A 162 0.15 9.78 -10.57
C PHE A 162 0.55 11.11 -9.93
N THR A 163 0.44 11.24 -8.61
CA THR A 163 0.90 12.44 -7.89
C THR A 163 2.41 12.61 -8.03
N PRO A 164 2.92 13.74 -8.55
CA PRO A 164 4.34 13.93 -8.80
C PRO A 164 5.20 13.90 -7.54
N ASN A 165 4.64 14.40 -6.42
CA ASN A 165 5.34 14.43 -5.14
C ASN A 165 5.36 13.03 -4.50
N VAL A 166 6.54 12.40 -4.52
CA VAL A 166 6.75 11.03 -4.00
C VAL A 166 6.38 10.92 -2.51
N THR A 167 6.70 11.93 -1.69
CA THR A 167 6.37 11.92 -0.26
C THR A 167 4.85 11.90 -0.03
N ILE A 168 4.11 12.75 -0.76
CA ILE A 168 2.64 12.76 -0.70
C ILE A 168 2.07 11.43 -1.20
N ARG A 169 2.62 10.88 -2.30
CA ARG A 169 2.19 9.60 -2.85
C ARG A 169 2.31 8.47 -1.81
N TYR A 170 3.44 8.33 -1.13
CA TYR A 170 3.62 7.32 -0.08
C TYR A 170 2.73 7.57 1.14
N ALA A 171 2.62 8.82 1.59
CA ALA A 171 1.78 9.16 2.73
C ALA A 171 0.30 8.88 2.45
N VAL A 172 -0.24 9.44 1.37
CA VAL A 172 -1.65 9.28 1.01
C VAL A 172 -1.94 7.84 0.58
N GLY A 173 -1.04 7.20 -0.20
CA GLY A 173 -1.15 5.82 -0.60
C GLY A 173 -1.25 4.85 0.58
N SER A 174 -0.50 5.11 1.67
CA SER A 174 -0.60 4.32 2.90
C SER A 174 -1.98 4.45 3.57
N TYR A 175 -2.57 5.64 3.60
CA TYR A 175 -3.93 5.84 4.12
C TYR A 175 -4.99 5.20 3.22
N VAL A 176 -4.85 5.35 1.90
CA VAL A 176 -5.74 4.71 0.91
C VAL A 176 -5.68 3.19 1.03
N ALA A 177 -4.49 2.60 1.09
CA ALA A 177 -4.33 1.16 1.27
C ALA A 177 -4.97 0.65 2.57
N LEU A 178 -4.81 1.41 3.66
CA LEU A 178 -5.40 1.05 4.94
C LEU A 178 -6.94 1.16 4.91
N TRP A 179 -7.50 2.23 4.32
CA TRP A 179 -8.94 2.38 4.15
C TRP A 179 -9.52 1.27 3.25
N SER A 180 -8.93 1.04 2.09
CA SER A 180 -9.37 0.04 1.13
C SER A 180 -9.46 -1.36 1.75
N ALA A 181 -8.48 -1.71 2.60
CA ALA A 181 -8.49 -2.99 3.31
C ALA A 181 -9.69 -3.12 4.29
N GLN A 182 -10.09 -2.03 4.95
CA GLN A 182 -11.29 -2.04 5.82
C GLN A 182 -12.57 -2.16 5.00
N GLU A 183 -12.64 -1.42 3.89
CA GLU A 183 -13.81 -1.41 3.01
C GLU A 183 -14.00 -2.75 2.29
N GLU A 184 -12.95 -3.38 1.81
CA GLU A 184 -13.00 -4.72 1.21
C GLU A 184 -13.52 -5.77 2.19
N ALA A 185 -13.02 -5.78 3.42
CA ALA A 185 -13.48 -6.68 4.46
C ALA A 185 -14.97 -6.45 4.79
N TRP A 186 -15.42 -5.21 4.73
CA TRP A 186 -16.81 -4.84 4.90
C TRP A 186 -17.66 -5.26 3.69
N ALA A 187 -17.22 -4.99 2.46
CA ALA A 187 -17.90 -5.35 1.23
C ALA A 187 -18.10 -6.87 1.11
N GLU A 188 -17.09 -7.68 1.43
CA GLU A 188 -17.23 -9.15 1.49
C GLU A 188 -18.31 -9.60 2.47
N ALA A 189 -18.37 -8.98 3.65
CA ALA A 189 -19.39 -9.31 4.64
C ALA A 189 -20.80 -8.94 4.15
N ARG A 190 -20.96 -7.80 3.48
CA ARG A 190 -22.24 -7.30 2.95
C ARG A 190 -22.69 -8.06 1.71
N THR A 191 -21.80 -8.34 0.78
CA THR A 191 -22.11 -9.05 -0.46
C THR A 191 -22.59 -10.47 -0.19
N ARG A 192 -22.05 -11.13 0.84
CA ARG A 192 -22.57 -12.44 1.28
C ARG A 192 -24.04 -12.41 1.70
N HIS A 193 -24.57 -11.23 2.04
CA HIS A 193 -25.97 -11.01 2.38
C HIS A 193 -26.77 -10.35 1.25
N GLY A 194 -26.16 -10.15 0.07
CA GLY A 194 -26.82 -9.54 -1.09
C GLY A 194 -27.09 -8.03 -0.96
N GLU A 195 -26.35 -7.33 -0.11
CA GLU A 195 -26.69 -5.98 0.32
C GLU A 195 -25.74 -4.87 -0.18
N TYR A 196 -24.64 -5.18 -0.92
CA TYR A 196 -23.68 -4.12 -1.29
C TYR A 196 -22.71 -4.51 -2.43
N PRO A 197 -22.26 -3.52 -3.23
CA PRO A 197 -22.99 -2.28 -3.53
C PRO A 197 -24.23 -2.58 -4.35
N SER A 198 -25.28 -1.79 -4.22
CA SER A 198 -26.39 -1.85 -5.17
C SER A 198 -25.90 -1.40 -6.55
N GLU A 199 -26.56 -1.87 -7.61
CA GLU A 199 -26.23 -1.41 -8.98
C GLU A 199 -26.30 0.09 -9.10
N ILE A 200 -27.26 0.75 -8.43
CA ILE A 200 -27.40 2.21 -8.42
C ILE A 200 -26.16 2.89 -7.81
N GLU A 201 -25.69 2.43 -6.66
CA GLU A 201 -24.50 2.96 -5.98
C GLU A 201 -23.24 2.75 -6.84
N ALA A 202 -23.10 1.58 -7.45
CA ALA A 202 -22.01 1.28 -8.37
C ALA A 202 -22.01 2.22 -9.60
N GLU A 203 -23.18 2.40 -10.23
CA GLU A 203 -23.30 3.34 -11.35
C GLU A 203 -23.06 4.80 -10.96
N GLU A 204 -23.46 5.22 -9.75
CA GLU A 204 -23.16 6.57 -9.23
C GLU A 204 -21.67 6.77 -9.04
N ALA A 205 -20.95 5.78 -8.51
CA ALA A 205 -19.51 5.82 -8.38
C ALA A 205 -18.82 5.93 -9.75
N VAL A 206 -19.23 5.12 -10.73
CA VAL A 206 -18.74 5.19 -12.12
C VAL A 206 -18.96 6.58 -12.73
N ARG A 207 -20.17 7.15 -12.55
CA ARG A 207 -20.46 8.50 -13.04
C ARG A 207 -19.58 9.56 -12.38
N ALA A 208 -19.33 9.44 -11.08
CA ALA A 208 -18.46 10.35 -10.35
C ALA A 208 -17.00 10.26 -10.84
N HIS A 209 -16.48 9.05 -11.03
CA HIS A 209 -15.15 8.84 -11.57
C HIS A 209 -15.00 9.44 -12.99
N ARG A 210 -15.98 9.23 -13.88
CA ARG A 210 -15.96 9.83 -15.24
C ARG A 210 -15.90 11.35 -15.19
N ARG A 211 -16.72 12.00 -14.36
CA ARG A 211 -16.69 13.45 -14.18
C ARG A 211 -15.33 13.93 -13.66
N LEU A 212 -14.75 13.19 -12.71
CA LEU A 212 -13.43 13.53 -12.20
C LEU A 212 -12.36 13.46 -13.28
N VAL A 213 -12.40 12.44 -14.14
CA VAL A 213 -11.46 12.31 -15.28
C VAL A 213 -11.67 13.45 -16.30
N GLU A 214 -12.91 13.90 -16.54
CA GLU A 214 -13.20 15.07 -17.40
C GLU A 214 -12.55 16.35 -16.85
N GLU A 215 -12.60 16.57 -15.52
CA GLU A 215 -11.98 17.74 -14.90
C GLU A 215 -10.44 17.64 -14.93
N ILE A 216 -9.89 16.46 -14.70
CA ILE A 216 -8.45 16.19 -14.84
C ILE A 216 -8.01 16.45 -16.28
N ALA A 217 -8.72 15.91 -17.27
CA ALA A 217 -8.41 16.12 -18.69
C ALA A 217 -8.40 17.60 -19.08
N ALA A 218 -9.37 18.34 -18.55
CA ALA A 218 -9.49 19.79 -18.79
C ALA A 218 -8.45 20.64 -18.02
N GLY A 219 -7.65 20.03 -17.12
CA GLY A 219 -6.69 20.75 -16.29
C GLY A 219 -7.31 21.63 -15.20
N ARG A 220 -8.56 21.37 -14.83
CA ARG A 220 -9.30 22.15 -13.82
C ARG A 220 -9.03 21.59 -12.41
N ALA A 221 -7.85 21.90 -11.88
CA ALA A 221 -7.33 21.32 -10.64
C ALA A 221 -8.27 21.51 -9.42
N ASP A 222 -8.79 22.73 -9.22
CA ASP A 222 -9.64 23.04 -8.07
C ASP A 222 -10.99 22.30 -8.15
N GLU A 223 -11.51 22.12 -9.37
CA GLU A 223 -12.75 21.38 -9.58
C GLU A 223 -12.53 19.87 -9.44
N ALA A 224 -11.40 19.35 -9.91
CA ALA A 224 -11.00 17.97 -9.70
C ALA A 224 -10.89 17.66 -8.19
N GLU A 225 -10.25 18.54 -7.40
CA GLU A 225 -10.16 18.40 -5.94
C GLU A 225 -11.55 18.41 -5.28
N ARG A 226 -12.41 19.35 -5.69
CA ARG A 226 -13.76 19.47 -5.13
C ARG A 226 -14.60 18.22 -5.43
N LEU A 227 -14.57 17.72 -6.66
CA LEU A 227 -15.30 16.51 -7.06
C LEU A 227 -14.76 15.28 -6.37
N ALA A 228 -13.43 15.10 -6.28
CA ALA A 228 -12.81 14.00 -5.56
C ALA A 228 -13.23 13.98 -4.10
N ARG A 229 -13.24 15.14 -3.43
CA ARG A 229 -13.67 15.28 -2.03
C ARG A 229 -15.15 14.90 -1.85
N ALA A 230 -16.02 15.38 -2.72
CA ALA A 230 -17.45 15.07 -2.65
C ALA A 230 -17.73 13.56 -2.89
N HIS A 231 -17.05 12.98 -3.89
CA HIS A 231 -17.17 11.56 -4.19
C HIS A 231 -16.67 10.70 -3.02
N LEU A 232 -15.50 11.00 -2.49
CA LEU A 232 -14.92 10.27 -1.36
C LEU A 232 -15.82 10.32 -0.12
N ALA A 233 -16.37 11.50 0.20
CA ALA A 233 -17.31 11.66 1.30
C ALA A 233 -18.58 10.82 1.10
N ALA A 234 -19.13 10.78 -0.12
CA ALA A 234 -20.33 10.01 -0.42
C ALA A 234 -20.11 8.50 -0.31
N THR A 235 -19.02 7.98 -0.89
CA THR A 235 -18.71 6.55 -0.83
C THR A 235 -18.35 6.09 0.59
N GLN A 236 -17.59 6.88 1.32
CA GLN A 236 -17.23 6.57 2.70
C GLN A 236 -18.44 6.60 3.65
N ALA A 237 -19.43 7.44 3.39
CA ALA A 237 -20.65 7.51 4.21
C ALA A 237 -21.35 6.14 4.32
N LEU A 238 -21.36 5.34 3.25
CA LEU A 238 -21.92 3.99 3.22
C LEU A 238 -21.30 3.05 4.26
N VAL A 239 -19.98 3.16 4.45
CA VAL A 239 -19.25 2.37 5.44
C VAL A 239 -19.39 2.97 6.83
N LEU A 240 -19.30 4.30 6.94
CA LEU A 240 -19.27 5.01 8.21
C LEU A 240 -20.58 4.98 8.98
N ASP A 241 -21.70 4.85 8.29
CA ASP A 241 -23.03 4.75 8.91
C ASP A 241 -23.10 3.62 9.94
N ARG A 242 -22.50 2.46 9.64
CA ARG A 242 -22.52 1.29 10.54
C ARG A 242 -21.21 1.01 11.25
N TYR A 243 -20.08 1.39 10.67
CA TYR A 243 -18.74 0.97 11.13
C TYR A 243 -17.83 2.13 11.50
N GLY A 244 -18.31 3.38 11.40
CA GLY A 244 -17.52 4.57 11.62
C GLY A 244 -16.78 4.61 12.96
N ASP A 245 -17.38 4.07 14.02
CA ASP A 245 -16.82 4.06 15.37
C ASP A 245 -15.93 2.84 15.67
N ARG A 246 -15.76 1.92 14.70
CA ARG A 246 -14.82 0.81 14.86
C ARG A 246 -13.38 1.32 14.75
N VAL A 247 -12.51 0.72 15.56
CA VAL A 247 -11.08 0.97 15.51
C VAL A 247 -10.50 0.35 14.24
N VAL A 248 -9.60 1.07 13.59
CA VAL A 248 -8.81 0.59 12.44
C VAL A 248 -8.16 -0.75 12.75
N ASN A 249 -8.24 -1.69 11.81
CA ASN A 249 -7.61 -3.01 11.91
C ASN A 249 -6.39 -3.10 10.98
N ALA A 250 -5.19 -3.08 11.54
CA ALA A 250 -3.94 -3.17 10.79
C ALA A 250 -3.79 -4.49 10.01
N SER A 251 -4.31 -5.61 10.55
CA SER A 251 -4.20 -6.92 9.90
C SER A 251 -4.96 -7.00 8.57
N ALA A 252 -5.97 -6.18 8.36
CA ALA A 252 -6.70 -6.11 7.10
C ALA A 252 -5.76 -5.68 5.95
N ALA A 253 -4.85 -4.73 6.20
CA ALA A 253 -3.88 -4.28 5.19
C ALA A 253 -2.93 -5.40 4.73
N MET A 254 -2.48 -6.28 5.64
CA MET A 254 -1.66 -7.44 5.27
C MET A 254 -2.42 -8.46 4.41
N SER A 255 -3.69 -8.69 4.71
CA SER A 255 -4.52 -9.62 3.92
C SER A 255 -4.69 -9.10 2.49
N ARG A 256 -4.92 -7.81 2.30
CA ARG A 256 -4.99 -7.16 0.99
C ARG A 256 -3.68 -7.32 0.21
N GLN A 257 -2.54 -7.05 0.82
CA GLN A 257 -1.23 -7.20 0.20
C GLN A 257 -0.99 -8.63 -0.32
N ALA A 258 -1.32 -9.64 0.48
CA ALA A 258 -1.19 -11.04 0.07
C ALA A 258 -2.08 -11.37 -1.14
N ILE A 259 -3.31 -10.85 -1.20
CA ILE A 259 -4.24 -11.04 -2.33
C ILE A 259 -3.72 -10.34 -3.59
N GLN A 260 -3.23 -9.11 -3.48
CA GLN A 260 -2.69 -8.36 -4.61
C GLN A 260 -1.43 -9.01 -5.18
N SER A 261 -0.53 -9.53 -4.34
CA SER A 261 0.68 -10.24 -4.78
C SER A 261 0.34 -11.51 -5.57
N ILE A 262 -0.69 -12.27 -5.14
CA ILE A 262 -1.19 -13.45 -5.86
C ILE A 262 -1.79 -13.06 -7.23
N ARG A 263 -2.53 -11.95 -7.31
CA ARG A 263 -3.10 -11.45 -8.57
C ARG A 263 -2.00 -11.03 -9.56
N ARG A 264 -1.00 -10.27 -9.11
CA ARG A 264 0.14 -9.83 -9.96
C ARG A 264 1.00 -11.00 -10.48
N SER A 265 1.10 -12.10 -9.74
CA SER A 265 1.85 -13.29 -10.18
C SER A 265 1.11 -14.16 -11.20
N ARG A 266 -0.14 -13.86 -11.54
CA ARG A 266 -0.97 -14.60 -12.50
C ARG A 266 -1.13 -13.91 -13.87
N ILE A 267 -0.56 -12.70 -14.00
CA ILE A 267 -0.47 -11.92 -15.23
C ILE A 267 0.96 -12.05 -15.79
#